data_706d6227c9ee9f5b7b23020e3badc6e1
#
_entry.id   706d6227c9ee9f5b7b23020e3badc6e1
#
_cell.length_a   1.000
_cell.length_b   1.000
_cell.length_c   1.000
_cell.angle_alpha   90.00
_cell.angle_beta   90.00
_cell.angle_gamma   90.00
#
_symmetry.space_group_name_H-M   'P 1'
#
loop_
_entity.id
_entity.type
_entity.pdbx_description
1 polymer ?
#
loop_
_entity_poly.entity_id
_entity_poly.type
_entity_poly.pdbx_seq_one_letter_code
_entity_poly.pdbx_strand_id
1 'polypeptide(L)'
;SYINVLREANQIAGTYSTDEALFSSPEAYKAHLNGQYIDWADELLQTGVTQNYSLSVSGGTEKTKAYFSLNFSDEQGQFTGDDYKVYSTNMRIDHEIKKWLSVGVNMQGSYVYRNKAYSRFINSLVSVPLGTVYNEDGSINVTPVPGDGNTINLLLNQDKSVYRDNNQNFKLFLNPYIEIRPFKGMTIQSRLNASLGYDKKNYFQGIGSYQYYASDGPNASGTSASVYAQIDQNRSYNYKWENIFTYNFNIKKVTSWNHNQTDKSWQKQDNIKNNSYLWHNMDGTGIVYSNYTMSKGLGLVGRINYSYLGKYLFSASVRQDGSSRLAK
;
A
#
# COMPACT_ATOMS: atom_id res chain seq x y z
N SER A 1 -14.55 -12.27 34.52
CA SER A 1 -14.74 -10.80 34.48
C SER A 1 -13.40 -10.11 34.75
N TYR A 2 -13.24 -8.86 34.31
CA TYR A 2 -12.04 -8.05 34.46
C TYR A 2 -11.54 -7.99 35.93
N ILE A 3 -12.44 -7.72 36.87
CA ILE A 3 -12.08 -7.66 38.27
C ILE A 3 -11.56 -9.00 38.84
N ASN A 4 -12.07 -10.13 38.35
CA ASN A 4 -11.59 -11.43 38.82
C ASN A 4 -10.12 -11.66 38.42
N VAL A 5 -9.74 -11.25 37.21
CA VAL A 5 -8.36 -11.33 36.76
C VAL A 5 -7.46 -10.42 37.60
N LEU A 6 -7.89 -9.18 37.85
CA LEU A 6 -7.14 -8.25 38.74
C LEU A 6 -6.98 -8.81 40.17
N ARG A 7 -8.06 -9.35 40.73
CA ARG A 7 -8.05 -9.93 42.07
C ARG A 7 -7.08 -11.11 42.16
N GLU A 8 -7.18 -12.06 41.19
CA GLU A 8 -6.31 -13.23 41.18
C GLU A 8 -4.84 -12.83 40.98
N ALA A 9 -4.55 -11.93 40.06
CA ALA A 9 -3.19 -11.43 39.80
C ALA A 9 -2.58 -10.78 41.06
N ASN A 10 -3.33 -9.93 41.79
CA ASN A 10 -2.86 -9.28 43.01
C ASN A 10 -2.76 -10.25 44.18
N GLN A 11 -3.62 -11.26 44.28
CA GLN A 11 -3.50 -12.33 45.25
C GLN A 11 -2.23 -13.16 45.07
N ILE A 12 -1.93 -13.53 43.82
CA ILE A 12 -0.70 -14.26 43.47
C ILE A 12 0.54 -13.39 43.77
N ALA A 13 0.49 -12.10 43.49
CA ALA A 13 1.56 -11.15 43.78
C ALA A 13 1.70 -10.80 45.27
N GLY A 14 0.75 -11.19 46.14
CA GLY A 14 0.73 -10.84 47.55
C GLY A 14 0.41 -9.35 47.81
N THR A 15 -0.16 -8.64 46.84
CA THR A 15 -0.48 -7.20 46.91
C THR A 15 -1.96 -6.90 47.07
N TYR A 16 -2.80 -7.93 47.08
CA TYR A 16 -4.25 -7.74 47.23
C TYR A 16 -4.60 -7.27 48.65
N SER A 17 -5.39 -6.21 48.76
CA SER A 17 -5.94 -5.71 50.01
C SER A 17 -7.47 -5.63 49.95
N THR A 18 -8.02 -4.83 49.08
CA THR A 18 -9.45 -4.66 48.82
C THR A 18 -9.75 -4.56 47.35
N ASP A 19 -10.99 -4.80 46.96
CA ASP A 19 -11.40 -4.63 45.54
C ASP A 19 -11.26 -3.18 45.09
N GLU A 20 -11.52 -2.19 45.93
CA GLU A 20 -11.34 -0.78 45.59
C GLU A 20 -9.88 -0.45 45.26
N ALA A 21 -8.93 -1.04 45.96
CA ALA A 21 -7.50 -0.83 45.75
C ALA A 21 -6.96 -1.44 44.45
N LEU A 22 -7.77 -2.26 43.73
CA LEU A 22 -7.44 -2.78 42.41
C LEU A 22 -7.62 -1.76 41.28
N PHE A 23 -8.30 -0.65 41.54
CA PHE A 23 -8.62 0.38 40.55
C PHE A 23 -7.70 1.59 40.70
N SER A 24 -7.49 2.28 39.54
CA SER A 24 -6.62 3.46 39.46
C SER A 24 -7.16 4.68 40.24
N SER A 25 -8.47 4.69 40.54
CA SER A 25 -9.14 5.79 41.26
C SER A 25 -10.43 5.32 41.93
N PRO A 26 -10.93 6.05 42.93
CA PRO A 26 -12.25 5.80 43.54
C PRO A 26 -13.39 5.93 42.50
N GLU A 27 -13.25 6.82 41.53
CA GLU A 27 -14.20 7.03 40.43
C GLU A 27 -14.22 5.81 39.51
N ALA A 28 -13.06 5.20 39.22
CA ALA A 28 -12.95 3.98 38.42
C ALA A 28 -13.63 2.80 39.16
N TYR A 29 -13.48 2.73 40.49
CA TYR A 29 -14.19 1.74 41.30
C TYR A 29 -15.71 1.95 41.29
N LYS A 30 -16.18 3.19 41.35
CA LYS A 30 -17.61 3.50 41.17
C LYS A 30 -18.12 3.11 39.78
N ALA A 31 -17.34 3.38 38.74
CA ALA A 31 -17.68 2.94 37.38
C ALA A 31 -17.85 1.42 37.30
N HIS A 32 -16.97 0.66 37.96
CA HIS A 32 -17.12 -0.79 38.11
C HIS A 32 -18.43 -1.17 38.82
N LEU A 33 -18.74 -0.56 39.96
CA LEU A 33 -19.97 -0.84 40.69
C LEU A 33 -21.23 -0.51 39.89
N ASN A 34 -21.17 0.49 39.02
CA ASN A 34 -22.24 0.91 38.13
C ASN A 34 -22.33 0.05 36.86
N GLY A 35 -21.43 -0.91 36.66
CA GLY A 35 -21.41 -1.77 35.48
C GLY A 35 -20.98 -1.04 34.21
N GLN A 36 -20.26 0.06 34.30
CA GLN A 36 -19.76 0.85 33.15
C GLN A 36 -18.52 0.18 32.57
N TYR A 37 -18.75 -0.79 31.69
CA TYR A 37 -17.69 -1.51 30.99
C TYR A 37 -17.68 -1.18 29.52
N ILE A 38 -16.49 -1.19 28.92
CA ILE A 38 -16.25 -0.96 27.50
C ILE A 38 -15.80 -2.27 26.86
N ASP A 39 -16.49 -2.72 25.83
CA ASP A 39 -15.98 -3.73 24.91
C ASP A 39 -15.21 -3.04 23.78
N TRP A 40 -13.91 -2.89 23.99
CA TRP A 40 -13.04 -2.26 22.99
C TRP A 40 -13.02 -3.00 21.66
N ALA A 41 -13.27 -4.31 21.65
CA ALA A 41 -13.32 -5.04 20.39
C ALA A 41 -14.58 -4.66 19.60
N ASP A 42 -15.72 -4.55 20.27
CA ASP A 42 -16.99 -4.14 19.63
C ASP A 42 -16.92 -2.69 19.11
N GLU A 43 -16.29 -1.79 19.87
CA GLU A 43 -16.11 -0.38 19.48
C GLU A 43 -15.15 -0.18 18.30
N LEU A 44 -14.14 -1.04 18.15
CA LEU A 44 -13.11 -0.90 17.12
C LEU A 44 -13.39 -1.72 15.86
N LEU A 45 -14.17 -2.79 15.97
CA LEU A 45 -14.42 -3.71 14.90
C LEU A 45 -15.77 -3.45 14.22
N GLN A 46 -15.81 -3.77 12.96
CA GLN A 46 -17.02 -3.76 12.15
C GLN A 46 -17.06 -4.99 11.25
N THR A 47 -18.23 -5.28 10.69
CA THR A 47 -18.30 -6.30 9.63
C THR A 47 -17.58 -5.78 8.40
N GLY A 48 -16.51 -6.47 8.01
CA GLY A 48 -15.81 -6.19 6.75
C GLY A 48 -16.66 -6.58 5.55
N VAL A 49 -16.69 -5.73 4.51
CA VAL A 49 -17.44 -5.94 3.28
C VAL A 49 -16.53 -5.76 2.08
N THR A 50 -16.52 -6.74 1.18
CA THR A 50 -15.79 -6.66 -0.09
C THR A 50 -16.76 -6.66 -1.25
N GLN A 51 -16.64 -5.67 -2.13
CA GLN A 51 -17.43 -5.54 -3.35
C GLN A 51 -16.50 -5.53 -4.56
N ASN A 52 -16.81 -6.37 -5.56
CA ASN A 52 -16.02 -6.48 -6.78
C ASN A 52 -16.93 -6.29 -7.99
N TYR A 53 -16.53 -5.37 -8.86
CA TYR A 53 -17.23 -5.08 -10.10
C TYR A 53 -16.28 -5.25 -11.28
N SER A 54 -16.71 -5.99 -12.28
CA SER A 54 -15.91 -6.25 -13.48
C SER A 54 -16.74 -6.01 -14.72
N LEU A 55 -16.17 -5.28 -15.68
CA LEU A 55 -16.72 -5.10 -17.00
C LEU A 55 -15.66 -5.45 -18.01
N SER A 56 -15.97 -6.29 -18.99
CA SER A 56 -15.06 -6.57 -20.10
C SER A 56 -15.78 -6.61 -21.41
N VAL A 57 -15.09 -6.18 -22.45
CA VAL A 57 -15.55 -6.24 -23.82
C VAL A 57 -14.42 -6.76 -24.69
N SER A 58 -14.75 -7.65 -25.60
CA SER A 58 -13.82 -8.14 -26.64
C SER A 58 -14.53 -8.21 -27.97
N GLY A 59 -13.78 -7.95 -29.01
CA GLY A 59 -14.31 -8.00 -30.36
C GLY A 59 -13.20 -7.89 -31.39
N GLY A 60 -13.56 -8.00 -32.65
CA GLY A 60 -12.59 -7.85 -33.70
C GLY A 60 -13.09 -8.30 -35.05
N THR A 61 -12.18 -8.21 -36.01
CA THR A 61 -12.31 -8.70 -37.38
C THR A 61 -11.19 -9.72 -37.64
N GLU A 62 -11.10 -10.24 -38.87
CA GLU A 62 -9.94 -11.07 -39.26
C GLU A 62 -8.60 -10.37 -39.05
N LYS A 63 -8.54 -9.03 -39.17
CA LYS A 63 -7.32 -8.23 -39.08
C LYS A 63 -7.11 -7.55 -37.74
N THR A 64 -8.16 -7.34 -36.95
CA THR A 64 -8.09 -6.62 -35.71
C THR A 64 -8.68 -7.45 -34.58
N LYS A 65 -7.98 -7.56 -33.48
CA LYS A 65 -8.49 -8.14 -32.23
C LYS A 65 -8.33 -7.10 -31.13
N ALA A 66 -9.40 -6.85 -30.40
CA ALA A 66 -9.42 -5.90 -29.29
C ALA A 66 -10.04 -6.55 -28.04
N TYR A 67 -9.45 -6.25 -26.92
CA TYR A 67 -9.96 -6.58 -25.58
C TYR A 67 -9.77 -5.38 -24.68
N PHE A 68 -10.77 -5.11 -23.88
CA PHE A 68 -10.74 -4.08 -22.84
C PHE A 68 -11.46 -4.60 -21.59
N SER A 69 -10.92 -4.31 -20.41
CA SER A 69 -11.59 -4.56 -19.15
C SER A 69 -11.34 -3.47 -18.14
N LEU A 70 -12.35 -3.22 -17.31
CA LEU A 70 -12.29 -2.40 -16.11
C LEU A 70 -12.70 -3.27 -14.92
N ASN A 71 -11.96 -3.15 -13.83
CA ASN A 71 -12.29 -3.80 -12.57
C ASN A 71 -12.19 -2.76 -11.45
N PHE A 72 -13.16 -2.83 -10.56
CA PHE A 72 -13.19 -2.04 -9.33
C PHE A 72 -13.41 -2.98 -8.15
N SER A 73 -12.57 -2.88 -7.13
CA SER A 73 -12.73 -3.56 -5.85
C SER A 73 -12.79 -2.52 -4.75
N ASP A 74 -13.78 -2.63 -3.89
CA ASP A 74 -13.96 -1.82 -2.69
C ASP A 74 -14.02 -2.78 -1.49
N GLU A 75 -13.04 -2.68 -0.61
CA GLU A 75 -12.94 -3.49 0.59
C GLU A 75 -12.97 -2.57 1.81
N GLN A 76 -14.00 -2.72 2.61
CA GLN A 76 -14.10 -2.14 3.93
C GLN A 76 -13.53 -3.15 4.93
N GLY A 77 -12.47 -2.75 5.64
CA GLY A 77 -11.78 -3.61 6.60
C GLY A 77 -12.60 -3.90 7.85
N GLN A 78 -12.13 -4.84 8.65
CA GLN A 78 -12.75 -5.17 9.94
C GLN A 78 -12.52 -4.08 11.00
N PHE A 79 -11.50 -3.26 10.85
CA PHE A 79 -11.32 -2.07 11.70
C PHE A 79 -12.01 -0.87 11.08
N THR A 80 -12.76 -0.13 11.90
CA THR A 80 -13.39 1.12 11.48
C THR A 80 -12.35 2.09 10.94
N GLY A 81 -12.55 2.55 9.69
CA GLY A 81 -11.63 3.45 8.99
C GLY A 81 -10.52 2.78 8.20
N ASP A 82 -10.46 1.44 8.13
CA ASP A 82 -9.56 0.71 7.22
C ASP A 82 -10.30 0.45 5.90
N ASP A 83 -9.87 1.15 4.84
CA ASP A 83 -10.49 1.10 3.52
C ASP A 83 -9.43 0.75 2.47
N TYR A 84 -9.77 -0.14 1.54
CA TYR A 84 -8.91 -0.52 0.43
C TYR A 84 -9.70 -0.53 -0.88
N LYS A 85 -9.29 0.34 -1.83
CA LYS A 85 -9.94 0.48 -3.13
C LYS A 85 -8.94 0.24 -4.25
N VAL A 86 -9.33 -0.60 -5.20
CA VAL A 86 -8.52 -0.93 -6.36
C VAL A 86 -9.31 -0.65 -7.63
N TYR A 87 -8.72 0.16 -8.49
CA TYR A 87 -9.17 0.36 -9.88
C TYR A 87 -8.14 -0.27 -10.79
N SER A 88 -8.55 -1.14 -11.68
CA SER A 88 -7.65 -1.71 -12.67
C SER A 88 -8.26 -1.77 -14.06
N THR A 89 -7.40 -1.60 -15.05
CA THR A 89 -7.78 -1.68 -16.46
C THR A 89 -6.80 -2.54 -17.22
N ASN A 90 -7.32 -3.33 -18.16
CA ASN A 90 -6.51 -4.04 -19.14
C ASN A 90 -7.02 -3.71 -20.54
N MET A 91 -6.10 -3.43 -21.46
CA MET A 91 -6.38 -3.20 -22.86
C MET A 91 -5.39 -3.98 -23.72
N ARG A 92 -5.90 -4.66 -24.70
CA ARG A 92 -5.09 -5.31 -25.72
C ARG A 92 -5.68 -5.04 -27.08
N ILE A 93 -4.84 -4.60 -28.01
CA ILE A 93 -5.18 -4.39 -29.41
C ILE A 93 -4.08 -5.00 -30.24
N ASP A 94 -4.45 -5.90 -31.16
CA ASP A 94 -3.58 -6.49 -32.17
C ASP A 94 -4.19 -6.16 -33.56
N HIS A 95 -3.41 -5.61 -34.46
CA HIS A 95 -3.88 -5.23 -35.81
C HIS A 95 -2.91 -5.66 -36.89
N GLU A 96 -3.39 -6.40 -37.88
CA GLU A 96 -2.67 -6.75 -39.10
C GLU A 96 -2.89 -5.67 -40.15
N ILE A 97 -1.89 -4.76 -40.32
CA ILE A 97 -1.94 -3.70 -41.32
C ILE A 97 -1.82 -4.29 -42.72
N LYS A 98 -0.89 -5.22 -42.88
CA LYS A 98 -0.62 -6.01 -44.08
C LYS A 98 -0.26 -7.44 -43.67
N LYS A 99 -0.35 -8.42 -44.56
CA LYS A 99 0.08 -9.80 -44.30
C LYS A 99 1.52 -9.92 -43.77
N TRP A 100 2.36 -8.93 -44.07
CA TRP A 100 3.74 -8.86 -43.62
C TRP A 100 3.98 -7.87 -42.48
N LEU A 101 2.98 -7.07 -42.05
CA LEU A 101 3.13 -6.04 -41.02
C LEU A 101 1.96 -6.11 -40.03
N SER A 102 2.28 -6.33 -38.79
CA SER A 102 1.33 -6.29 -37.67
C SER A 102 1.84 -5.33 -36.57
N VAL A 103 0.92 -4.69 -35.88
CA VAL A 103 1.19 -3.86 -34.69
C VAL A 103 0.26 -4.26 -33.60
N GLY A 104 0.68 -4.03 -32.36
CA GLY A 104 -0.20 -4.25 -31.23
C GLY A 104 0.28 -3.52 -30.00
N VAL A 105 -0.61 -3.46 -29.02
CA VAL A 105 -0.33 -2.88 -27.71
C VAL A 105 -1.06 -3.69 -26.65
N ASN A 106 -0.36 -3.96 -25.55
CA ASN A 106 -0.93 -4.43 -24.31
C ASN A 106 -0.68 -3.39 -23.23
N MET A 107 -1.73 -2.95 -22.58
CA MET A 107 -1.68 -1.97 -21.49
C MET A 107 -2.37 -2.55 -20.25
N GLN A 108 -1.76 -2.38 -19.10
CA GLN A 108 -2.34 -2.69 -17.79
C GLN A 108 -2.12 -1.49 -16.88
N GLY A 109 -3.21 -0.97 -16.35
CA GLY A 109 -3.20 0.13 -15.39
C GLY A 109 -3.82 -0.30 -14.07
N SER A 110 -3.29 0.20 -12.96
CA SER A 110 -3.91 0.05 -11.66
C SER A 110 -3.71 1.29 -10.81
N TYR A 111 -4.75 1.64 -10.07
CA TYR A 111 -4.70 2.64 -9.02
C TYR A 111 -5.24 2.02 -7.74
N VAL A 112 -4.44 2.07 -6.69
CA VAL A 112 -4.77 1.55 -5.37
C VAL A 112 -4.81 2.71 -4.40
N TYR A 113 -5.90 2.81 -3.66
CA TYR A 113 -6.06 3.73 -2.55
C TYR A 113 -6.32 2.94 -1.27
N ARG A 114 -5.53 3.18 -0.24
CA ARG A 114 -5.69 2.53 1.06
C ARG A 114 -5.65 3.56 2.17
N ASN A 115 -6.66 3.55 3.02
CA ASN A 115 -6.60 4.12 4.36
C ASN A 115 -6.30 3.00 5.34
N LYS A 116 -5.49 3.27 6.35
CA LYS A 116 -5.23 2.36 7.45
C LYS A 116 -5.79 2.93 8.73
N ALA A 117 -6.54 2.11 9.44
CA ALA A 117 -6.88 2.39 10.82
C ALA A 117 -5.60 2.34 11.69
N TYR A 118 -5.52 3.21 12.68
CA TYR A 118 -4.42 3.16 13.67
C TYR A 118 -4.54 1.95 14.60
N SER A 119 -5.77 1.62 14.97
CA SER A 119 -6.04 0.61 16.00
C SER A 119 -5.49 -0.76 15.62
N ARG A 120 -4.73 -1.35 16.53
CA ARG A 120 -4.32 -2.75 16.47
C ARG A 120 -5.23 -3.55 17.40
N PHE A 121 -5.63 -4.73 16.98
CA PHE A 121 -6.44 -5.63 17.80
C PHE A 121 -5.84 -5.86 19.18
N ILE A 122 -4.50 -5.95 19.28
CA ILE A 122 -3.80 -6.08 20.56
C ILE A 122 -4.12 -4.92 21.52
N ASN A 123 -4.35 -3.71 21.03
CA ASN A 123 -4.65 -2.57 21.88
C ASN A 123 -6.02 -2.74 22.56
N SER A 124 -7.01 -3.34 21.88
CA SER A 124 -8.31 -3.63 22.49
C SER A 124 -8.23 -4.66 23.61
N LEU A 125 -7.26 -5.58 23.52
CA LEU A 125 -7.07 -6.62 24.54
C LEU A 125 -6.32 -6.13 25.78
N VAL A 126 -5.50 -5.09 25.64
CA VAL A 126 -4.67 -4.57 26.76
C VAL A 126 -5.21 -3.28 27.37
N SER A 127 -6.17 -2.62 26.72
CA SER A 127 -6.79 -1.41 27.26
C SER A 127 -7.75 -1.74 28.41
N VAL A 128 -7.80 -0.86 29.40
CA VAL A 128 -8.71 -1.02 30.54
C VAL A 128 -10.15 -0.99 30.05
N PRO A 129 -10.94 -2.05 30.25
CA PRO A 129 -12.31 -2.15 29.73
C PRO A 129 -13.32 -1.50 30.70
N LEU A 130 -13.09 -0.25 31.09
CA LEU A 130 -13.88 0.42 32.10
C LEU A 130 -14.14 1.88 31.76
N GLY A 131 -15.32 2.40 32.08
CA GLY A 131 -15.72 3.79 31.91
C GLY A 131 -16.67 4.01 30.74
N THR A 132 -16.51 5.13 30.01
CA THR A 132 -17.39 5.53 28.91
C THR A 132 -16.60 5.98 27.70
N VAL A 133 -16.98 5.47 26.52
CA VAL A 133 -16.34 5.81 25.23
C VAL A 133 -16.67 7.22 24.79
N TYR A 134 -17.89 7.69 25.08
CA TYR A 134 -18.41 8.99 24.67
C TYR A 134 -18.82 9.82 25.88
N ASN A 135 -18.72 11.14 25.73
CA ASN A 135 -19.28 12.12 26.63
C ASN A 135 -20.80 12.23 26.44
N GLU A 136 -21.49 12.92 27.34
CA GLU A 136 -22.94 13.14 27.27
C GLU A 136 -23.36 13.92 26.00
N ASP A 137 -22.49 14.74 25.43
CA ASP A 137 -22.72 15.49 24.20
C ASP A 137 -22.42 14.66 22.91
N GLY A 138 -22.05 13.38 23.05
CA GLY A 138 -21.72 12.48 21.95
C GLY A 138 -20.30 12.63 21.42
N SER A 139 -19.48 13.54 21.95
CA SER A 139 -18.05 13.61 21.61
C SER A 139 -17.27 12.43 22.20
N ILE A 140 -16.14 12.09 21.60
CA ILE A 140 -15.27 11.02 22.10
C ILE A 140 -14.67 11.46 23.45
N ASN A 141 -14.87 10.65 24.49
CA ASN A 141 -14.24 10.87 25.80
C ASN A 141 -12.76 10.52 25.70
N VAL A 142 -11.88 11.50 25.82
CA VAL A 142 -10.43 11.32 25.68
C VAL A 142 -9.85 10.34 26.69
N THR A 143 -10.32 10.40 27.93
CA THR A 143 -9.90 9.53 29.06
C THR A 143 -11.10 8.74 29.55
N PRO A 144 -11.41 7.59 28.94
CA PRO A 144 -12.64 6.83 29.20
C PRO A 144 -12.76 6.32 30.64
N VAL A 145 -11.63 6.08 31.31
CA VAL A 145 -11.62 5.58 32.70
C VAL A 145 -11.63 6.77 33.66
N PRO A 146 -12.69 6.96 34.45
CA PRO A 146 -12.78 8.09 35.35
C PRO A 146 -11.62 8.15 36.35
N GLY A 147 -10.99 9.32 36.47
CA GLY A 147 -9.86 9.54 37.39
C GLY A 147 -8.54 8.88 36.97
N ASP A 148 -8.51 8.22 35.79
CA ASP A 148 -7.28 7.67 35.18
C ASP A 148 -6.90 8.48 33.94
N GLY A 149 -5.85 9.28 34.04
CA GLY A 149 -5.34 10.06 32.91
C GLY A 149 -4.45 9.28 31.96
N ASN A 150 -4.16 8.00 32.24
CA ASN A 150 -3.23 7.21 31.43
C ASN A 150 -3.92 6.38 30.35
N THR A 151 -5.17 6.00 30.59
CA THR A 151 -5.96 5.25 29.60
C THR A 151 -6.56 6.22 28.58
N ILE A 152 -6.02 6.22 27.36
CA ILE A 152 -6.46 7.07 26.27
C ILE A 152 -7.41 6.31 25.37
N ASN A 153 -8.47 6.98 24.91
CA ASN A 153 -9.49 6.38 24.07
C ASN A 153 -8.94 5.94 22.70
N LEU A 154 -9.15 4.69 22.35
CA LEU A 154 -8.66 4.10 21.10
C LEU A 154 -9.38 4.63 19.84
N LEU A 155 -10.55 5.23 20.01
CA LEU A 155 -11.37 5.76 18.91
C LEU A 155 -10.92 7.13 18.40
N LEU A 156 -10.06 7.86 19.12
CA LEU A 156 -9.60 9.20 18.74
C LEU A 156 -9.05 9.27 17.32
N ASN A 157 -8.37 8.24 16.86
CA ASN A 157 -7.79 8.19 15.53
C ASN A 157 -8.77 7.77 14.42
N GLN A 158 -10.05 7.57 14.73
CA GLN A 158 -11.09 7.40 13.72
C GLN A 158 -11.44 8.72 13.03
N ASP A 159 -11.23 9.85 13.71
CA ASP A 159 -11.40 11.18 13.13
C ASP A 159 -10.27 11.48 12.13
N LYS A 160 -10.63 11.52 10.83
CA LYS A 160 -9.70 11.81 9.73
C LYS A 160 -9.18 13.25 9.73
N SER A 161 -9.72 14.14 10.57
CA SER A 161 -9.19 15.49 10.75
C SER A 161 -7.97 15.53 11.67
N VAL A 162 -7.82 14.54 12.55
CA VAL A 162 -6.70 14.45 13.52
C VAL A 162 -5.72 13.34 13.22
N TYR A 163 -6.14 12.30 12.48
CA TYR A 163 -5.26 11.19 12.10
C TYR A 163 -5.49 10.70 10.67
N ARG A 164 -4.41 10.48 9.92
CA ARG A 164 -4.44 9.86 8.59
C ARG A 164 -3.19 9.02 8.34
N ASP A 165 -3.38 7.80 7.85
CA ASP A 165 -2.36 6.96 7.22
C ASP A 165 -2.94 6.44 5.90
N ASN A 166 -2.72 7.19 4.82
CA ASN A 166 -3.19 6.76 3.51
C ASN A 166 -2.04 6.51 2.55
N ASN A 167 -2.25 5.52 1.70
CA ASN A 167 -1.32 5.13 0.67
C ASN A 167 -2.02 5.12 -0.69
N GLN A 168 -1.38 5.74 -1.68
CA GLN A 168 -1.82 5.79 -3.07
C GLN A 168 -0.74 5.16 -3.93
N ASN A 169 -1.11 4.17 -4.72
CA ASN A 169 -0.20 3.48 -5.62
C ASN A 169 -0.80 3.48 -7.02
N PHE A 170 -0.09 4.09 -7.96
CA PHE A 170 -0.42 4.02 -9.39
C PHE A 170 0.65 3.22 -10.12
N LYS A 171 0.21 2.28 -10.96
CA LYS A 171 1.09 1.51 -11.85
C LYS A 171 0.50 1.47 -13.24
N LEU A 172 1.35 1.67 -14.23
CA LEU A 172 1.01 1.53 -15.65
C LEU A 172 2.08 0.67 -16.33
N PHE A 173 1.65 -0.40 -16.97
CA PHE A 173 2.46 -1.21 -17.87
C PHE A 173 1.97 -1.00 -19.31
N LEU A 174 2.90 -0.74 -20.21
CA LEU A 174 2.63 -0.50 -21.61
C LEU A 174 3.61 -1.32 -22.45
N ASN A 175 3.06 -2.16 -23.33
CA ASN A 175 3.84 -3.06 -24.18
C ASN A 175 3.41 -2.94 -25.66
N PRO A 176 3.75 -1.83 -26.36
CA PRO A 176 3.57 -1.76 -27.80
C PRO A 176 4.60 -2.63 -28.53
N TYR A 177 4.19 -3.18 -29.67
CA TYR A 177 5.07 -3.89 -30.56
C TYR A 177 4.74 -3.64 -32.03
N ILE A 178 5.75 -3.80 -32.85
CA ILE A 178 5.66 -3.93 -34.30
C ILE A 178 6.27 -5.26 -34.72
N GLU A 179 5.60 -5.99 -35.59
CA GLU A 179 6.05 -7.25 -36.14
C GLU A 179 6.06 -7.21 -37.65
N ILE A 180 7.20 -7.56 -38.23
CA ILE A 180 7.42 -7.58 -39.69
C ILE A 180 7.74 -9.00 -40.08
N ARG A 181 7.07 -9.51 -41.16
CA ARG A 181 7.31 -10.82 -41.79
C ARG A 181 7.75 -10.60 -43.24
N PRO A 182 9.04 -10.30 -43.50
CA PRO A 182 9.52 -9.89 -44.82
C PRO A 182 9.33 -10.97 -45.90
N PHE A 183 9.49 -12.24 -45.49
CA PHE A 183 9.29 -13.42 -46.32
C PHE A 183 8.92 -14.65 -45.48
N LYS A 184 8.50 -15.73 -46.14
CA LYS A 184 8.07 -16.95 -45.45
C LYS A 184 9.17 -17.47 -44.54
N GLY A 185 8.82 -17.68 -43.27
CA GLY A 185 9.72 -18.23 -42.25
C GLY A 185 10.49 -17.17 -41.47
N MET A 186 10.52 -15.89 -41.83
CA MET A 186 11.20 -14.83 -41.09
C MET A 186 10.19 -13.96 -40.34
N THR A 187 10.47 -13.69 -39.07
CA THR A 187 9.73 -12.73 -38.25
C THR A 187 10.72 -11.81 -37.53
N ILE A 188 10.49 -10.52 -37.63
CA ILE A 188 11.21 -9.48 -36.89
C ILE A 188 10.19 -8.79 -36.00
N GLN A 189 10.36 -8.85 -34.70
CA GLN A 189 9.49 -8.18 -33.73
C GLN A 189 10.32 -7.18 -32.93
N SER A 190 9.88 -5.94 -32.89
CA SER A 190 10.41 -4.89 -32.02
C SER A 190 9.32 -4.53 -30.98
N ARG A 191 9.63 -4.61 -29.70
CA ARG A 191 8.69 -4.27 -28.63
C ARG A 191 9.33 -3.44 -27.53
N LEU A 192 8.56 -2.51 -27.03
CA LEU A 192 8.90 -1.74 -25.85
C LEU A 192 8.07 -2.27 -24.67
N ASN A 193 8.72 -2.62 -23.57
CA ASN A 193 8.07 -2.91 -22.30
C ASN A 193 8.35 -1.72 -21.37
N ALA A 194 7.35 -0.90 -21.12
CA ALA A 194 7.45 0.26 -20.24
C ALA A 194 6.61 0.04 -18.98
N SER A 195 7.15 0.38 -17.83
CA SER A 195 6.39 0.47 -16.59
C SER A 195 6.64 1.80 -15.90
N LEU A 196 5.55 2.42 -15.47
CA LEU A 196 5.52 3.64 -14.69
C LEU A 196 4.92 3.31 -13.33
N GLY A 197 5.55 3.75 -12.25
CA GLY A 197 5.05 3.60 -10.90
C GLY A 197 5.08 4.94 -10.18
N TYR A 198 4.03 5.21 -9.43
CA TYR A 198 3.94 6.34 -8.52
C TYR A 198 3.31 5.89 -7.22
N ASP A 199 4.08 5.99 -6.13
CA ASP A 199 3.63 5.71 -4.78
C ASP A 199 3.62 7.01 -3.99
N LYS A 200 2.53 7.29 -3.29
CA LYS A 200 2.42 8.42 -2.37
C LYS A 200 1.84 7.91 -1.06
N LYS A 201 2.60 8.06 0.02
CA LYS A 201 2.15 7.83 1.38
C LYS A 201 2.01 9.17 2.08
N ASN A 202 0.85 9.41 2.68
CA ASN A 202 0.61 10.56 3.54
C ASN A 202 0.35 10.03 4.94
N TYR A 203 1.12 10.50 5.88
CA TYR A 203 0.95 10.23 7.29
C TYR A 203 0.75 11.55 8.02
N PHE A 204 -0.25 11.60 8.86
CA PHE A 204 -0.59 12.76 9.67
C PHE A 204 -1.11 12.31 11.02
N GLN A 205 -0.54 12.84 12.07
CA GLN A 205 -1.11 12.80 13.41
C GLN A 205 -1.07 14.22 13.99
N GLY A 206 -2.25 14.73 14.32
CA GLY A 206 -2.44 16.10 14.76
C GLY A 206 -2.80 16.20 16.22
N ILE A 207 -3.08 17.43 16.64
CA ILE A 207 -3.69 17.74 17.93
C ILE A 207 -5.04 17.01 18.00
N GLY A 208 -5.29 16.30 19.09
CA GLY A 208 -6.50 15.50 19.28
C GLY A 208 -6.35 14.02 18.89
N SER A 209 -5.22 13.61 18.30
CA SER A 209 -4.95 12.20 18.02
C SER A 209 -4.64 11.39 19.31
N TYR A 210 -4.78 10.07 19.23
CA TYR A 210 -4.37 9.17 20.30
C TYR A 210 -2.93 9.43 20.75
N GLN A 211 -2.00 9.58 19.79
CA GLN A 211 -0.58 9.81 20.08
C GLN A 211 -0.33 11.16 20.77
N TYR A 212 -1.12 12.19 20.39
CA TYR A 212 -1.05 13.48 21.04
C TYR A 212 -1.36 13.35 22.54
N TYR A 213 -2.47 12.72 22.89
CA TYR A 213 -2.84 12.56 24.30
C TYR A 213 -1.97 11.53 25.02
N ALA A 214 -1.51 10.48 24.36
CA ALA A 214 -0.63 9.48 24.96
C ALA A 214 0.78 9.99 25.27
N SER A 215 1.26 10.99 24.52
CA SER A 215 2.63 11.53 24.65
C SER A 215 2.67 12.94 25.25
N ASP A 216 1.73 13.81 24.85
CA ASP A 216 1.73 15.25 25.13
C ASP A 216 0.39 15.78 25.65
N GLY A 217 -0.56 14.89 26.00
CA GLY A 217 -1.89 15.26 26.52
C GLY A 217 -1.83 16.09 27.80
N PRO A 218 -2.99 16.48 28.35
CA PRO A 218 -3.06 17.40 29.51
C PRO A 218 -2.24 16.95 30.74
N ASN A 219 -1.85 15.69 30.77
CA ASN A 219 -1.03 15.10 31.82
C ASN A 219 0.41 14.76 31.36
N ALA A 220 0.78 15.04 30.13
CA ALA A 220 2.12 14.74 29.62
C ALA A 220 3.09 15.88 29.91
N SER A 221 4.29 15.56 30.33
CA SER A 221 5.37 16.51 30.63
C SER A 221 6.03 17.04 29.33
N GLY A 222 5.26 17.70 28.50
CA GLY A 222 5.66 18.76 27.59
C GLY A 222 6.83 18.54 26.64
N THR A 223 6.84 17.48 25.84
CA THR A 223 7.66 17.46 24.63
C THR A 223 6.80 17.12 23.41
N SER A 224 6.64 18.10 22.57
CA SER A 224 5.76 18.16 21.40
C SER A 224 6.08 17.22 20.21
N ALA A 225 6.67 16.06 20.44
CA ALA A 225 7.12 15.15 19.39
C ALA A 225 6.00 14.31 18.74
N SER A 226 4.76 14.39 19.28
CA SER A 226 3.67 13.52 18.83
C SER A 226 2.83 14.09 17.68
N VAL A 227 2.96 15.40 17.39
CA VAL A 227 2.24 16.05 16.28
C VAL A 227 3.16 16.21 15.09
N TYR A 228 2.93 15.44 14.03
CA TYR A 228 3.72 15.56 12.81
C TYR A 228 2.96 15.15 11.55
N ALA A 229 3.46 15.61 10.42
CA ALA A 229 3.03 15.19 9.10
C ALA A 229 4.24 14.67 8.30
N GLN A 230 4.01 13.62 7.51
CA GLN A 230 5.02 13.04 6.63
C GLN A 230 4.40 12.73 5.28
N ILE A 231 5.09 13.08 4.21
CA ILE A 231 4.74 12.73 2.85
C ILE A 231 5.92 11.97 2.24
N ASP A 232 5.69 10.72 1.87
CA ASP A 232 6.65 9.92 1.11
C ASP A 232 6.17 9.84 -0.33
N GLN A 233 7.04 10.13 -1.27
CA GLN A 233 6.77 9.98 -2.70
C GLN A 233 7.86 9.15 -3.36
N ASN A 234 7.45 8.18 -4.16
CA ASN A 234 8.34 7.36 -4.94
C ASN A 234 7.85 7.29 -6.38
N ARG A 235 8.72 7.61 -7.34
CA ARG A 235 8.46 7.48 -8.75
C ARG A 235 9.44 6.49 -9.35
N SER A 236 8.94 5.56 -10.12
CA SER A 236 9.75 4.55 -10.79
C SER A 236 9.42 4.49 -12.27
N TYR A 237 10.45 4.45 -13.08
CA TYR A 237 10.36 4.30 -14.53
C TYR A 237 11.25 3.13 -14.92
N ASN A 238 10.66 2.17 -15.61
CA ASN A 238 11.41 1.05 -16.16
C ASN A 238 10.99 0.87 -17.59
N TYR A 239 11.94 0.79 -18.49
CA TYR A 239 11.67 0.44 -19.85
C TYR A 239 12.73 -0.50 -20.40
N LYS A 240 12.26 -1.45 -21.18
CA LYS A 240 13.05 -2.48 -21.81
C LYS A 240 12.65 -2.53 -23.28
N TRP A 241 13.57 -2.27 -24.16
CA TRP A 241 13.38 -2.43 -25.59
C TRP A 241 13.97 -3.75 -26.03
N GLU A 242 13.18 -4.54 -26.74
CA GLU A 242 13.57 -5.87 -27.22
C GLU A 242 13.35 -5.95 -28.72
N ASN A 243 14.38 -6.43 -29.44
CA ASN A 243 14.30 -6.80 -30.84
C ASN A 243 14.49 -8.30 -30.96
N ILE A 244 13.53 -8.97 -31.56
CA ILE A 244 13.48 -10.42 -31.69
C ILE A 244 13.49 -10.77 -33.15
N PHE A 245 14.54 -11.44 -33.62
CA PHE A 245 14.67 -11.98 -34.95
C PHE A 245 14.46 -13.49 -34.89
N THR A 246 13.46 -13.99 -35.58
CA THR A 246 13.18 -15.41 -35.71
C THR A 246 13.18 -15.82 -37.15
N TYR A 247 13.91 -16.88 -37.48
CA TYR A 247 13.88 -17.51 -38.77
C TYR A 247 13.59 -18.99 -38.61
N ASN A 248 12.68 -19.52 -39.43
CA ASN A 248 12.22 -20.91 -39.31
C ASN A 248 13.27 -21.97 -39.74
N PHE A 249 14.53 -21.57 -39.85
CA PHE A 249 15.69 -22.49 -39.78
C PHE A 249 16.14 -22.69 -38.34
N ASN A 250 15.27 -22.37 -37.36
CA ASN A 250 15.46 -22.52 -35.91
C ASN A 250 16.57 -21.64 -35.28
N ILE A 251 16.93 -20.51 -35.86
CA ILE A 251 17.83 -19.53 -35.26
C ILE A 251 17.00 -18.38 -34.68
N LYS A 252 17.17 -18.14 -33.40
CA LYS A 252 16.55 -17.00 -32.70
C LYS A 252 17.63 -16.13 -32.08
N LYS A 253 17.66 -14.84 -32.44
CA LYS A 253 18.51 -13.81 -31.81
C LYS A 253 17.62 -12.80 -31.13
N VAL A 254 17.90 -12.54 -29.84
CA VAL A 254 17.18 -11.53 -29.04
C VAL A 254 18.19 -10.53 -28.52
N THR A 255 17.92 -9.25 -28.74
CA THR A 255 18.65 -8.15 -28.14
C THR A 255 17.72 -7.40 -27.20
N SER A 256 18.18 -7.06 -25.99
CA SER A 256 17.39 -6.29 -25.05
C SER A 256 18.22 -5.18 -24.43
N TRP A 257 17.60 -4.04 -24.20
CA TRP A 257 18.17 -2.92 -23.47
C TRP A 257 17.20 -2.50 -22.36
N ASN A 258 17.74 -2.31 -21.14
CA ASN A 258 16.96 -1.98 -19.95
C ASN A 258 17.40 -0.62 -19.40
N HIS A 259 16.43 0.17 -18.96
CA HIS A 259 16.66 1.38 -18.18
C HIS A 259 15.70 1.42 -17.02
N ASN A 260 16.23 1.57 -15.81
CA ASN A 260 15.44 1.71 -14.58
C ASN A 260 15.81 3.04 -13.93
N GLN A 261 14.81 3.83 -13.61
CA GLN A 261 14.96 5.08 -12.87
C GLN A 261 13.99 5.11 -11.71
N THR A 262 14.45 5.55 -10.55
CA THR A 262 13.62 5.70 -9.36
C THR A 262 13.96 7.01 -8.65
N ASP A 263 12.95 7.85 -8.44
CA ASP A 263 13.03 9.07 -7.65
C ASP A 263 12.26 8.88 -6.35
N LYS A 264 12.89 9.19 -5.23
CA LYS A 264 12.29 9.14 -3.90
C LYS A 264 12.43 10.49 -3.22
N SER A 265 11.36 10.98 -2.67
CA SER A 265 11.36 12.16 -1.81
C SER A 265 10.41 11.99 -0.64
N TRP A 266 10.79 12.52 0.51
CA TRP A 266 9.90 12.62 1.66
C TRP A 266 10.17 13.90 2.42
N GLN A 267 9.17 14.38 3.11
CA GLN A 267 9.27 15.51 4.01
C GLN A 267 8.52 15.20 5.30
N LYS A 268 9.15 15.51 6.42
CA LYS A 268 8.60 15.40 7.76
C LYS A 268 8.79 16.73 8.49
N GLN A 269 7.77 17.15 9.20
CA GLN A 269 7.84 18.30 10.09
C GLN A 269 7.10 18.00 11.38
N ASP A 270 7.74 18.32 12.50
CA ASP A 270 7.15 18.28 13.83
C ASP A 270 6.49 19.64 14.15
N ASN A 271 5.57 19.67 15.11
CA ASN A 271 4.90 20.88 15.60
C ASN A 271 4.20 21.70 14.51
N ILE A 272 3.44 21.03 13.65
CA ILE A 272 2.65 21.71 12.61
C ILE A 272 1.55 22.57 13.24
N LYS A 273 1.40 23.79 12.73
CA LYS A 273 0.47 24.80 13.29
C LYS A 273 -1.01 24.49 13.04
N ASN A 274 -1.32 23.73 11.98
CA ASN A 274 -2.68 23.39 11.58
C ASN A 274 -2.79 21.88 11.37
N ASN A 275 -3.95 21.31 11.63
CA ASN A 275 -4.24 19.88 11.41
C ASN A 275 -4.32 19.55 9.89
N SER A 276 -3.20 19.64 9.19
CA SER A 276 -3.11 19.35 7.76
C SER A 276 -1.77 18.77 7.40
N TYR A 277 -1.79 17.80 6.47
CA TYR A 277 -0.59 17.16 5.90
C TYR A 277 -0.18 17.76 4.54
N LEU A 278 -0.84 18.83 4.11
CA LEU A 278 -0.54 19.45 2.82
C LEU A 278 0.79 20.21 2.86
N TRP A 279 1.51 20.23 1.75
CA TRP A 279 2.83 20.85 1.63
C TRP A 279 2.89 22.30 2.09
N HIS A 280 1.83 23.09 1.81
CA HIS A 280 1.76 24.50 2.20
C HIS A 280 1.69 24.71 3.71
N ASN A 281 1.41 23.67 4.47
CA ASN A 281 1.33 23.72 5.94
C ASN A 281 2.65 23.34 6.61
N MET A 282 3.64 22.92 5.83
CA MET A 282 5.00 22.62 6.25
C MET A 282 5.84 23.88 5.99
N ASP A 283 6.34 24.53 7.04
CA ASP A 283 7.03 25.82 6.96
C ASP A 283 8.48 25.76 6.45
N GLY A 284 8.92 24.59 6.01
CA GLY A 284 10.26 24.39 5.46
C GLY A 284 11.35 24.13 6.50
N THR A 285 11.03 24.12 7.78
CA THR A 285 11.99 23.76 8.87
C THR A 285 12.10 22.25 9.09
N GLY A 286 11.22 21.48 8.43
CA GLY A 286 11.18 20.02 8.51
C GLY A 286 12.32 19.35 7.74
N ILE A 287 12.49 18.04 7.98
CA ILE A 287 13.47 17.22 7.29
C ILE A 287 12.96 16.89 5.90
N VAL A 288 13.73 17.25 4.86
CA VAL A 288 13.47 16.88 3.47
C VAL A 288 14.57 15.95 3.00
N TYR A 289 14.18 14.83 2.41
CA TYR A 289 15.10 13.86 1.83
C TYR A 289 14.71 13.53 0.40
N SER A 290 15.69 13.49 -0.49
CA SER A 290 15.50 12.98 -1.85
C SER A 290 16.62 12.01 -2.22
N ASN A 291 16.28 10.97 -2.97
CA ASN A 291 17.24 10.01 -3.50
C ASN A 291 16.84 9.65 -4.94
N TYR A 292 17.85 9.51 -5.76
CA TYR A 292 17.73 9.13 -7.15
C TYR A 292 18.60 7.92 -7.45
N THR A 293 18.03 6.90 -8.05
CA THR A 293 18.76 5.70 -8.49
C THR A 293 18.46 5.37 -9.95
N MET A 294 19.47 5.03 -10.71
CA MET A 294 19.36 4.63 -12.10
C MET A 294 20.20 3.41 -12.38
N SER A 295 19.69 2.47 -13.16
CA SER A 295 20.48 1.35 -13.67
C SER A 295 20.17 1.06 -15.13
N LYS A 296 21.19 0.62 -15.87
CA LYS A 296 21.08 0.26 -17.29
C LYS A 296 21.56 -1.18 -17.49
N GLY A 297 20.99 -1.87 -18.43
CA GLY A 297 21.39 -3.22 -18.80
C GLY A 297 21.25 -3.47 -20.29
N LEU A 298 22.16 -4.27 -20.84
CA LEU A 298 22.14 -4.75 -22.22
C LEU A 298 22.22 -6.28 -22.19
N GLY A 299 21.35 -6.95 -22.95
CA GLY A 299 21.35 -8.41 -23.06
C GLY A 299 21.34 -8.84 -24.53
N LEU A 300 22.18 -9.78 -24.86
CA LEU A 300 22.23 -10.45 -26.16
C LEU A 300 21.96 -11.94 -25.95
N VAL A 301 20.99 -12.50 -26.66
CA VAL A 301 20.67 -13.93 -26.59
C VAL A 301 20.64 -14.53 -27.98
N GLY A 302 21.36 -15.58 -28.19
CA GLY A 302 21.27 -16.45 -29.36
C GLY A 302 20.74 -17.82 -28.97
N ARG A 303 19.79 -18.39 -29.73
CA ARG A 303 19.29 -19.76 -29.56
C ARG A 303 19.14 -20.45 -30.90
N ILE A 304 19.59 -21.66 -30.97
CA ILE A 304 19.41 -22.56 -32.09
C ILE A 304 18.62 -23.76 -31.62
N ASN A 305 17.52 -24.05 -32.29
CA ASN A 305 16.78 -25.31 -32.11
C ASN A 305 16.81 -26.05 -33.44
N TYR A 306 17.21 -27.32 -33.40
CA TYR A 306 17.28 -28.20 -34.58
C TYR A 306 16.42 -29.43 -34.32
N SER A 307 15.64 -29.81 -35.32
CA SER A 307 14.84 -31.05 -35.27
C SER A 307 15.05 -31.79 -36.59
N TYR A 308 15.47 -33.05 -36.50
CA TYR A 308 15.62 -33.94 -37.64
C TYR A 308 14.59 -35.05 -37.57
N LEU A 309 13.72 -35.10 -38.58
CA LEU A 309 12.63 -36.07 -38.71
C LEU A 309 11.73 -36.23 -37.45
N GLY A 310 11.69 -35.25 -36.56
CA GLY A 310 10.97 -35.35 -35.29
C GLY A 310 11.57 -36.35 -34.28
N LYS A 311 12.69 -37.00 -34.62
CA LYS A 311 13.34 -38.01 -33.78
C LYS A 311 14.54 -37.47 -33.00
N TYR A 312 15.28 -36.53 -33.58
CA TYR A 312 16.47 -35.94 -32.95
C TYR A 312 16.22 -34.45 -32.78
N LEU A 313 16.26 -34.01 -31.52
CA LEU A 313 16.05 -32.63 -31.13
C LEU A 313 17.35 -32.10 -30.51
N PHE A 314 17.84 -30.96 -30.97
CA PHE A 314 19.00 -30.28 -30.41
C PHE A 314 18.63 -28.85 -30.13
N SER A 315 18.99 -28.35 -28.94
CA SER A 315 18.81 -26.93 -28.56
C SER A 315 20.09 -26.45 -27.91
N ALA A 316 20.59 -25.30 -28.40
CA ALA A 316 21.71 -24.60 -27.81
C ALA A 316 21.35 -23.12 -27.65
N SER A 317 21.75 -22.50 -26.55
CA SER A 317 21.58 -21.08 -26.32
C SER A 317 22.82 -20.46 -25.67
N VAL A 318 23.13 -19.24 -26.07
CA VAL A 318 24.16 -18.41 -25.46
C VAL A 318 23.55 -17.08 -25.09
N ARG A 319 23.95 -16.55 -23.92
CA ARG A 319 23.49 -15.23 -23.42
C ARG A 319 24.69 -14.45 -22.90
N GLN A 320 24.71 -13.18 -23.26
CA GLN A 320 25.65 -12.18 -22.71
C GLN A 320 24.84 -11.04 -22.10
N ASP A 321 25.13 -10.70 -20.86
CA ASP A 321 24.47 -9.60 -20.14
C ASP A 321 25.53 -8.59 -19.67
N GLY A 322 25.21 -7.30 -19.86
CA GLY A 322 25.95 -6.18 -19.29
C GLY A 322 25.05 -5.40 -18.34
N SER A 323 25.56 -4.97 -17.22
CA SER A 323 24.82 -4.17 -16.23
C SER A 323 25.69 -3.04 -15.69
N SER A 324 25.10 -1.84 -15.58
CA SER A 324 25.76 -0.70 -14.94
C SER A 324 25.97 -0.86 -13.42
N ARG A 325 25.40 -1.92 -12.84
CA ARG A 325 25.55 -2.25 -11.41
C ARG A 325 26.72 -3.19 -11.12
N LEU A 326 27.30 -3.78 -12.15
CA LEU A 326 28.49 -4.62 -12.02
C LEU A 326 29.73 -3.72 -12.09
N ALA A 327 30.62 -3.85 -11.13
CA ALA A 327 31.94 -3.25 -11.19
C ALA A 327 32.70 -3.83 -12.40
N LYS A 328 33.49 -2.99 -13.08
CA LYS A 328 34.42 -3.44 -14.11
C LYS A 328 35.57 -4.18 -13.46
#